data_2b243d0abe22c686c8adc3e6a83df9ed
#
_entry.id   2b243d0abe22c686c8adc3e6a83df9ed
#
_cell.length_a   1.000
_cell.length_b   1.000
_cell.length_c   1.000
_cell.angle_alpha   90.00
_cell.angle_beta   90.00
_cell.angle_gamma   90.00
#
_symmetry.space_group_name_H-M   'P 1'
#
loop_
_entity.id
_entity.type
_entity.pdbx_description
1 polymer ?
#
loop_
_entity_poly.entity_id
_entity_poly.type
_entity_poly.pdbx_seq_one_letter_code
_entity_poly.pdbx_strand_id
1 'polypeptide(L)'
;MKSNIIEFEKFKLKTAQDVFFPRDDIEIFPRALKNIIKINCKILELGTGTGAISIALAKNFNNVKIIATDINASALRIAKENANLNRVEKIIDFKESNWFSNIEDNKFDFIVSNPPYLSKKNSSYYTELTDPENSLYAKNNGLDDIYKIFQLGVNYLNKDSYVLIEHSHNQTLILKEHSKKYNLKLIKSEKD
;
A
#
# COMPACT_ATOMS: atom_id res chain seq x y z
N MET A 1 5.81 5.16 25.96
CA MET A 1 4.86 5.81 25.02
C MET A 1 3.61 4.97 24.98
N LYS A 2 2.42 5.54 25.16
CA LYS A 2 1.16 4.79 25.02
C LYS A 2 0.98 4.48 23.53
N SER A 3 1.05 3.22 23.13
CA SER A 3 0.66 2.78 21.81
C SER A 3 -0.86 2.84 21.75
N ASN A 4 -1.41 3.70 20.89
CA ASN A 4 -2.83 3.68 20.63
C ASN A 4 -3.14 2.44 19.79
N ILE A 5 -4.15 1.68 20.16
CA ILE A 5 -4.67 0.56 19.38
C ILE A 5 -5.92 1.02 18.67
N ILE A 6 -5.95 0.83 17.36
CA ILE A 6 -7.14 1.03 16.52
C ILE A 6 -7.74 -0.36 16.26
N GLU A 7 -9.05 -0.45 16.36
CA GLU A 7 -9.79 -1.68 16.08
C GLU A 7 -10.57 -1.55 14.77
N PHE A 8 -10.34 -2.50 13.87
CA PHE A 8 -11.13 -2.75 12.68
C PHE A 8 -12.00 -3.99 12.89
N GLU A 9 -12.96 -4.24 12.03
CA GLU A 9 -13.88 -5.38 12.17
C GLU A 9 -13.14 -6.72 12.34
N LYS A 10 -12.05 -6.92 11.60
CA LYS A 10 -11.33 -8.21 11.55
C LYS A 10 -9.95 -8.20 12.20
N PHE A 11 -9.40 -7.04 12.54
CA PHE A 11 -8.04 -6.91 13.03
C PHE A 11 -7.84 -5.64 13.87
N LYS A 12 -6.70 -5.60 14.57
CA LYS A 12 -6.30 -4.47 15.42
C LYS A 12 -4.92 -3.99 15.04
N LEU A 13 -4.67 -2.70 15.11
CA LEU A 13 -3.38 -2.10 14.80
C LEU A 13 -2.88 -1.22 15.95
N LYS A 14 -1.61 -1.39 16.28
CA LYS A 14 -0.83 -0.41 17.03
C LYS A 14 -0.39 0.68 16.07
N THR A 15 -0.32 1.91 16.55
CA THR A 15 0.20 3.06 15.81
C THR A 15 1.42 3.65 16.47
N ALA A 16 2.20 4.41 15.72
CA ALA A 16 3.35 5.17 16.21
C ALA A 16 3.33 6.57 15.60
N GLN A 17 3.89 7.55 16.30
CA GLN A 17 3.84 8.96 15.92
C GLN A 17 4.58 9.27 14.59
N ASP A 18 5.59 8.46 14.25
CA ASP A 18 6.42 8.58 13.05
C ASP A 18 5.99 7.67 11.90
N VAL A 19 4.78 7.10 11.97
CA VAL A 19 4.21 6.20 10.96
C VAL A 19 2.81 6.69 10.58
N PHE A 20 2.47 6.59 9.29
CA PHE A 20 1.16 6.96 8.77
C PHE A 20 0.02 6.30 9.55
N PHE A 21 -0.97 7.10 9.92
CA PHE A 21 -2.11 6.65 10.70
C PHE A 21 -3.14 5.96 9.78
N PRO A 22 -3.41 4.66 9.95
CA PRO A 22 -4.35 3.94 9.11
C PRO A 22 -5.78 4.45 9.31
N ARG A 23 -6.55 4.56 8.22
CA ARG A 23 -7.95 4.97 8.20
C ARG A 23 -8.84 3.85 7.69
N ASP A 24 -10.16 4.06 7.70
CA ASP A 24 -11.15 3.04 7.34
C ASP A 24 -11.12 2.61 5.86
N ASP A 25 -10.52 3.41 5.00
CA ASP A 25 -10.30 3.16 3.57
C ASP A 25 -9.46 1.89 3.26
N ILE A 26 -8.73 1.37 4.25
CA ILE A 26 -7.93 0.13 4.10
C ILE A 26 -8.78 -1.05 3.61
N GLU A 27 -10.04 -1.13 4.00
CA GLU A 27 -10.96 -2.21 3.59
C GLU A 27 -11.29 -2.19 2.08
N ILE A 28 -10.95 -1.11 1.38
CA ILE A 28 -11.11 -1.04 -0.08
C ILE A 28 -10.22 -2.06 -0.80
N PHE A 29 -9.01 -2.33 -0.29
CA PHE A 29 -8.06 -3.28 -0.89
C PHE A 29 -8.58 -4.73 -0.90
N PRO A 30 -8.99 -5.33 0.23
CA PRO A 30 -9.62 -6.66 0.20
C PRO A 30 -10.89 -6.69 -0.66
N ARG A 31 -11.72 -5.65 -0.62
CA ARG A 31 -12.93 -5.56 -1.42
C ARG A 31 -12.64 -5.55 -2.93
N ALA A 32 -11.63 -4.80 -3.36
CA ALA A 32 -11.21 -4.73 -4.75
C ALA A 32 -10.65 -6.07 -5.26
N LEU A 33 -9.94 -6.81 -4.40
CA LEU A 33 -9.34 -8.10 -4.76
C LEU A 33 -10.30 -9.29 -4.72
N LYS A 34 -11.43 -9.19 -4.02
CA LYS A 34 -12.32 -10.32 -3.70
C LYS A 34 -12.68 -11.22 -4.89
N ASN A 35 -12.86 -10.62 -6.08
CA ASN A 35 -13.31 -11.36 -7.27
C ASN A 35 -12.19 -11.72 -8.25
N ILE A 36 -10.96 -11.29 -8.00
CA ILE A 36 -9.82 -11.47 -8.91
C ILE A 36 -8.65 -12.23 -8.27
N ILE A 37 -8.64 -12.34 -6.94
CA ILE A 37 -7.58 -13.05 -6.22
C ILE A 37 -7.72 -14.57 -6.43
N LYS A 38 -6.59 -15.23 -6.66
CA LYS A 38 -6.49 -16.68 -6.82
C LYS A 38 -5.77 -17.29 -5.62
N ILE A 39 -5.90 -18.60 -5.46
CA ILE A 39 -5.14 -19.35 -4.45
C ILE A 39 -3.64 -19.27 -4.75
N ASN A 40 -2.81 -19.12 -3.70
CA ASN A 40 -1.35 -19.01 -3.78
C ASN A 40 -0.84 -17.75 -4.50
N CYS A 41 -1.64 -16.68 -4.54
CA CYS A 41 -1.18 -15.40 -5.06
C CYS A 41 0.01 -14.85 -4.26
N LYS A 42 0.95 -14.24 -5.01
CA LYS A 42 2.03 -13.44 -4.45
C LYS A 42 1.68 -11.95 -4.55
N ILE A 43 1.72 -11.27 -3.43
CA ILE A 43 1.40 -9.85 -3.32
C ILE A 43 2.63 -9.09 -2.88
N LEU A 44 2.94 -7.97 -3.52
CA LEU A 44 3.93 -7.00 -3.07
C LEU A 44 3.19 -5.75 -2.59
N GLU A 45 3.37 -5.39 -1.32
CA GLU A 45 2.95 -4.10 -0.79
C GLU A 45 4.15 -3.15 -0.74
N LEU A 46 3.97 -1.95 -1.28
CA LEU A 46 4.96 -0.88 -1.28
C LEU A 46 4.50 0.23 -0.34
N GLY A 47 5.34 0.61 0.63
CA GLY A 47 5.00 1.60 1.65
C GLY A 47 3.98 1.06 2.66
N THR A 48 4.34 -0.01 3.37
CA THR A 48 3.38 -0.74 4.24
C THR A 48 2.97 0.03 5.50
N GLY A 49 3.75 1.02 5.94
CA GLY A 49 3.44 1.80 7.13
C GLY A 49 3.24 0.92 8.36
N THR A 50 2.05 0.93 8.92
CA THR A 50 1.66 0.08 10.07
C THR A 50 1.41 -1.38 9.73
N GLY A 51 1.51 -1.77 8.46
CA GLY A 51 1.16 -3.12 7.97
C GLY A 51 -0.33 -3.30 7.69
N ALA A 52 -1.11 -2.23 7.70
CA ALA A 52 -2.57 -2.27 7.68
C ALA A 52 -3.13 -3.01 6.46
N ILE A 53 -2.68 -2.68 5.25
CA ILE A 53 -3.16 -3.31 4.01
C ILE A 53 -2.76 -4.79 3.97
N SER A 54 -1.49 -5.13 4.25
CA SER A 54 -1.02 -6.51 4.28
C SER A 54 -1.79 -7.36 5.28
N ILE A 55 -2.06 -6.82 6.48
CA ILE A 55 -2.82 -7.53 7.52
C ILE A 55 -4.28 -7.70 7.08
N ALA A 56 -4.92 -6.67 6.53
CA ALA A 56 -6.27 -6.77 6.00
C ALA A 56 -6.36 -7.83 4.91
N LEU A 57 -5.41 -7.88 3.98
CA LEU A 57 -5.35 -8.89 2.93
C LEU A 57 -5.15 -10.30 3.51
N ALA A 58 -4.21 -10.48 4.45
CA ALA A 58 -3.93 -11.76 5.09
C ALA A 58 -5.11 -12.28 5.93
N LYS A 59 -5.94 -11.38 6.50
CA LYS A 59 -7.17 -11.73 7.25
C LYS A 59 -8.35 -12.08 6.36
N ASN A 60 -8.38 -11.57 5.13
CA ASN A 60 -9.48 -11.77 4.19
C ASN A 60 -9.24 -12.93 3.21
N PHE A 61 -7.97 -13.30 2.96
CA PHE A 61 -7.63 -14.28 1.95
C PHE A 61 -6.73 -15.39 2.49
N ASN A 62 -7.16 -16.63 2.28
CA ASN A 62 -6.37 -17.80 2.61
C ASN A 62 -5.32 -18.08 1.52
N ASN A 63 -4.15 -18.62 1.92
CA ASN A 63 -3.09 -19.05 0.98
C ASN A 63 -2.53 -17.94 0.08
N VAL A 64 -2.39 -16.73 0.58
CA VAL A 64 -1.60 -15.66 -0.03
C VAL A 64 -0.20 -15.61 0.57
N LYS A 65 0.77 -15.12 -0.19
CA LYS A 65 2.11 -14.78 0.28
C LYS A 65 2.33 -13.29 0.04
N ILE A 66 2.66 -12.56 1.08
CA ILE A 66 2.80 -11.11 1.00
C ILE A 66 4.25 -10.74 1.32
N ILE A 67 4.87 -9.94 0.46
CA ILE A 67 6.08 -9.18 0.78
C ILE A 67 5.63 -7.74 0.99
N ALA A 68 5.83 -7.22 2.19
CA ALA A 68 5.47 -5.87 2.57
C ALA A 68 6.74 -5.03 2.81
N THR A 69 6.84 -3.89 2.14
CA THR A 69 8.06 -3.08 2.17
C THR A 69 7.81 -1.67 2.66
N ASP A 70 8.80 -1.11 3.31
CA ASP A 70 8.85 0.31 3.67
C ASP A 70 10.30 0.78 3.70
N ILE A 71 10.53 2.08 3.52
CA ILE A 71 11.83 2.71 3.70
C ILE A 71 12.09 3.04 5.17
N ASN A 72 11.04 3.16 5.97
CA ASN A 72 11.08 3.53 7.37
C ASN A 72 11.19 2.27 8.25
N ALA A 73 12.34 2.05 8.88
CA ALA A 73 12.56 0.93 9.80
C ALA A 73 11.58 0.94 11.00
N SER A 74 11.12 2.12 11.46
CA SER A 74 10.12 2.25 12.52
C SER A 74 8.77 1.71 12.07
N ALA A 75 8.36 2.02 10.83
CA ALA A 75 7.16 1.46 10.22
C ALA A 75 7.22 -0.06 10.16
N LEU A 76 8.33 -0.63 9.67
CA LEU A 76 8.51 -2.09 9.61
C LEU A 76 8.47 -2.76 10.99
N ARG A 77 9.01 -2.10 12.02
CA ARG A 77 8.93 -2.61 13.40
C ARG A 77 7.47 -2.70 13.87
N ILE A 78 6.71 -1.62 13.69
CA ILE A 78 5.28 -1.58 14.07
C ILE A 78 4.47 -2.57 13.22
N ALA A 79 4.72 -2.67 11.92
CA ALA A 79 4.05 -3.62 11.03
C ALA A 79 4.28 -5.07 11.48
N LYS A 80 5.50 -5.44 11.87
CA LYS A 80 5.80 -6.77 12.43
C LYS A 80 5.07 -7.04 13.74
N GLU A 81 5.02 -6.05 14.65
CA GLU A 81 4.26 -6.15 15.89
C GLU A 81 2.76 -6.34 15.62
N ASN A 82 2.23 -5.61 14.63
CA ASN A 82 0.83 -5.71 14.22
C ASN A 82 0.52 -7.06 13.55
N ALA A 83 1.40 -7.59 12.73
CA ALA A 83 1.24 -8.92 12.14
C ALA A 83 1.19 -10.01 13.22
N ASN A 84 2.06 -9.94 14.23
CA ASN A 84 2.03 -10.83 15.37
C ASN A 84 0.73 -10.70 16.18
N LEU A 85 0.29 -9.47 16.47
CA LEU A 85 -0.95 -9.18 17.19
C LEU A 85 -2.17 -9.83 16.50
N ASN A 86 -2.14 -9.86 15.17
CA ASN A 86 -3.21 -10.40 14.33
C ASN A 86 -3.00 -11.86 13.92
N ARG A 87 -1.90 -12.53 14.33
CA ARG A 87 -1.55 -13.92 14.02
C ARG A 87 -1.41 -14.19 12.51
N VAL A 88 -0.82 -13.25 11.79
CA VAL A 88 -0.55 -13.34 10.33
C VAL A 88 0.94 -13.20 10.00
N GLU A 89 1.83 -13.22 10.99
CA GLU A 89 3.28 -13.04 10.85
C GLU A 89 3.96 -14.09 9.95
N LYS A 90 3.32 -15.25 9.76
CA LYS A 90 3.82 -16.31 8.87
C LYS A 90 3.43 -16.12 7.39
N ILE A 91 2.52 -15.19 7.13
CA ILE A 91 1.97 -14.90 5.79
C ILE A 91 2.71 -13.72 5.16
N ILE A 92 3.23 -12.81 6.00
CA ILE A 92 3.79 -11.52 5.59
C ILE A 92 5.29 -11.50 5.87
N ASP A 93 6.09 -11.31 4.82
CA ASP A 93 7.54 -11.05 4.93
C ASP A 93 7.80 -9.54 4.81
N PHE A 94 8.41 -8.94 5.83
CA PHE A 94 8.67 -7.51 5.91
C PHE A 94 10.11 -7.19 5.54
N LYS A 95 10.32 -6.33 4.53
CA LYS A 95 11.63 -5.93 4.02
C LYS A 95 11.80 -4.42 3.98
N GLU A 96 12.97 -3.93 4.38
CA GLU A 96 13.35 -2.55 4.16
C GLU A 96 13.70 -2.35 2.69
N SER A 97 13.01 -1.40 2.03
CA SER A 97 13.23 -1.09 0.62
C SER A 97 12.75 0.32 0.27
N ASN A 98 13.56 1.03 -0.50
CA ASN A 98 13.11 2.24 -1.17
C ASN A 98 12.41 1.84 -2.48
N TRP A 99 11.09 1.71 -2.42
CA TRP A 99 10.26 1.13 -3.48
C TRP A 99 10.75 -0.28 -3.85
N PHE A 100 11.35 -0.44 -5.04
CA PHE A 100 11.80 -1.72 -5.58
C PHE A 100 13.29 -2.01 -5.34
N SER A 101 14.03 -1.12 -4.66
CA SER A 101 15.50 -1.19 -4.60
C SER A 101 16.06 -2.47 -3.96
N ASN A 102 15.27 -3.12 -3.10
CA ASN A 102 15.67 -4.33 -2.37
C ASN A 102 14.68 -5.49 -2.61
N ILE A 103 14.02 -5.48 -3.78
CA ILE A 103 13.16 -6.56 -4.22
C ILE A 103 13.94 -7.44 -5.16
N GLU A 104 14.16 -8.67 -4.75
CA GLU A 104 14.77 -9.69 -5.57
C GLU A 104 13.90 -10.01 -6.80
N ASP A 105 14.43 -10.74 -7.76
CA ASP A 105 13.80 -11.06 -9.05
C ASP A 105 12.57 -11.98 -8.88
N ASN A 106 11.59 -11.50 -8.14
CA ASN A 106 10.32 -12.18 -7.89
C ASN A 106 9.23 -11.57 -8.77
N LYS A 107 8.34 -12.41 -9.25
CA LYS A 107 7.14 -11.99 -9.96
C LYS A 107 5.93 -12.06 -9.03
N PHE A 108 5.08 -11.03 -9.11
CA PHE A 108 3.90 -10.87 -8.25
C PHE A 108 2.62 -10.88 -9.09
N ASP A 109 1.56 -11.40 -8.50
CA ASP A 109 0.22 -11.36 -9.09
C ASP A 109 -0.47 -10.02 -8.78
N PHE A 110 -0.07 -9.39 -7.68
CA PHE A 110 -0.56 -8.08 -7.28
C PHE A 110 0.57 -7.22 -6.73
N ILE A 111 0.61 -5.95 -7.14
CA ILE A 111 1.33 -4.88 -6.46
C ILE A 111 0.27 -3.98 -5.85
N VAL A 112 0.36 -3.72 -4.55
CA VAL A 112 -0.59 -2.85 -3.83
C VAL A 112 0.18 -1.73 -3.14
N SER A 113 -0.37 -0.52 -3.09
CA SER A 113 0.25 0.60 -2.40
C SER A 113 -0.77 1.67 -2.06
N ASN A 114 -0.61 2.26 -0.88
CA ASN A 114 -1.12 3.58 -0.54
C ASN A 114 0.07 4.54 -0.48
N PRO A 115 0.55 5.05 -1.63
CA PRO A 115 1.74 5.90 -1.67
C PRO A 115 1.39 7.33 -1.28
N PRO A 116 2.36 8.19 -0.96
CA PRO A 116 2.13 9.63 -0.86
C PRO A 116 1.55 10.16 -2.17
N TYR A 117 0.37 10.78 -2.12
CA TYR A 117 -0.30 11.30 -3.31
C TYR A 117 -0.80 12.74 -3.18
N LEU A 118 -0.53 13.41 -2.04
CA LEU A 118 -0.93 14.80 -1.85
C LEU A 118 0.09 15.77 -2.45
N SER A 119 -0.40 16.92 -2.87
CA SER A 119 0.44 18.03 -3.34
C SER A 119 0.68 19.03 -2.22
N LYS A 120 1.94 19.43 -1.96
CA LYS A 120 2.25 20.51 -1.02
C LYS A 120 1.58 21.85 -1.37
N LYS A 121 1.21 22.08 -2.62
CA LYS A 121 0.50 23.29 -3.05
C LYS A 121 -0.90 23.40 -2.44
N ASN A 122 -1.49 22.26 -2.09
CA ASN A 122 -2.83 22.17 -1.51
C ASN A 122 -2.79 21.83 -0.01
N SER A 123 -1.64 22.00 0.63
CA SER A 123 -1.44 21.60 2.05
C SER A 123 -2.35 22.33 3.04
N SER A 124 -2.85 23.53 2.70
CA SER A 124 -3.81 24.27 3.54
C SER A 124 -5.10 23.53 3.81
N TYR A 125 -5.48 22.58 2.98
CA TYR A 125 -6.67 21.73 3.18
C TYR A 125 -6.44 20.55 4.13
N TYR A 126 -5.16 20.27 4.48
CA TYR A 126 -4.75 19.10 5.26
C TYR A 126 -3.99 19.48 6.53
N THR A 127 -4.19 20.69 7.05
CA THR A 127 -3.49 21.24 8.24
C THR A 127 -3.74 20.45 9.52
N GLU A 128 -4.79 19.63 9.57
CA GLU A 128 -5.12 18.80 10.73
C GLU A 128 -4.43 17.43 10.73
N LEU A 129 -3.72 17.06 9.66
CA LEU A 129 -3.03 15.78 9.58
C LEU A 129 -1.74 15.83 10.39
N THR A 130 -1.63 14.92 11.37
CA THR A 130 -0.43 14.75 12.21
C THR A 130 0.54 13.70 11.66
N ASP A 131 0.22 13.14 10.50
CA ASP A 131 1.04 12.13 9.83
C ASP A 131 2.39 12.71 9.35
N PRO A 132 3.43 11.88 9.24
CA PRO A 132 4.72 12.33 8.70
C PRO A 132 4.58 12.91 7.28
N GLU A 133 5.20 14.06 7.01
CA GLU A 133 5.09 14.73 5.70
C GLU A 133 5.47 13.84 4.50
N ASN A 134 6.48 12.99 4.68
CA ASN A 134 6.97 12.07 3.65
C ASN A 134 5.99 10.93 3.35
N SER A 135 5.03 10.66 4.23
CA SER A 135 3.95 9.71 4.00
C SER A 135 2.72 10.32 3.32
N LEU A 136 2.64 11.65 3.25
CA LEU A 136 1.50 12.39 2.70
C LEU A 136 1.79 12.99 1.33
N TYR A 137 2.96 13.65 1.18
CA TYR A 137 3.23 14.53 0.06
C TYR A 137 4.25 13.93 -0.91
N ALA A 138 3.89 13.93 -2.20
CA ALA A 138 4.80 13.61 -3.30
C ALA A 138 5.02 14.82 -4.21
N LYS A 139 6.14 14.79 -4.94
CA LYS A 139 6.44 15.75 -6.01
C LYS A 139 5.45 15.63 -7.17
N ASN A 140 5.58 16.53 -8.16
CA ASN A 140 4.77 16.52 -9.38
C ASN A 140 3.25 16.47 -9.08
N ASN A 141 2.79 17.36 -8.17
CA ASN A 141 1.40 17.43 -7.72
C ASN A 141 0.88 16.11 -7.12
N GLY A 142 1.73 15.38 -6.40
CA GLY A 142 1.36 14.12 -5.76
C GLY A 142 1.46 12.89 -6.67
N LEU A 143 2.05 13.01 -7.87
CA LEU A 143 2.03 11.91 -8.86
C LEU A 143 3.36 11.15 -8.96
N ASP A 144 4.45 11.69 -8.42
CA ASP A 144 5.81 11.21 -8.70
C ASP A 144 6.02 9.77 -8.26
N ASP A 145 5.53 9.43 -7.07
CA ASP A 145 5.68 8.09 -6.51
C ASP A 145 4.79 7.07 -7.23
N ILE A 146 3.56 7.46 -7.60
CA ILE A 146 2.68 6.60 -8.39
C ILE A 146 3.28 6.33 -9.78
N TYR A 147 3.86 7.33 -10.41
CA TYR A 147 4.54 7.16 -11.71
C TYR A 147 5.72 6.20 -11.62
N LYS A 148 6.50 6.30 -10.54
CA LYS A 148 7.60 5.37 -10.26
C LYS A 148 7.10 3.95 -10.07
N ILE A 149 5.98 3.75 -9.35
CA ILE A 149 5.37 2.43 -9.16
C ILE A 149 4.93 1.84 -10.50
N PHE A 150 4.32 2.60 -11.39
CA PHE A 150 3.95 2.11 -12.73
C PHE A 150 5.19 1.76 -13.55
N GLN A 151 6.18 2.66 -13.61
CA GLN A 151 7.39 2.50 -14.42
C GLN A 151 8.21 1.26 -14.02
N LEU A 152 8.42 1.08 -12.74
CA LEU A 152 9.26 -0.02 -12.24
C LEU A 152 8.45 -1.30 -12.01
N GLY A 153 7.21 -1.16 -11.54
CA GLY A 153 6.36 -2.28 -11.12
C GLY A 153 6.09 -3.29 -12.22
N VAL A 154 5.97 -2.84 -13.48
CA VAL A 154 5.75 -3.76 -14.62
C VAL A 154 6.84 -4.83 -14.77
N ASN A 155 8.05 -4.56 -14.30
CA ASN A 155 9.14 -5.54 -14.33
C ASN A 155 8.97 -6.64 -13.27
N TYR A 156 8.11 -6.44 -12.27
CA TYR A 156 7.86 -7.35 -11.16
C TYR A 156 6.50 -8.06 -11.26
N LEU A 157 5.73 -7.78 -12.30
CA LEU A 157 4.41 -8.38 -12.49
C LEU A 157 4.46 -9.69 -13.27
N ASN A 158 3.63 -10.64 -12.87
CA ASN A 158 3.29 -11.82 -13.65
C ASN A 158 2.43 -11.43 -14.86
N LYS A 159 2.22 -12.36 -15.79
CA LYS A 159 1.16 -12.24 -16.79
C LYS A 159 -0.20 -12.23 -16.10
N ASP A 160 -1.13 -11.41 -16.58
CA ASP A 160 -2.49 -11.29 -16.05
C ASP A 160 -2.52 -10.89 -14.56
N SER A 161 -1.68 -9.96 -14.19
CA SER A 161 -1.51 -9.41 -12.85
C SER A 161 -2.07 -7.99 -12.73
N TYR A 162 -2.11 -7.45 -11.51
CA TYR A 162 -2.78 -6.18 -11.23
C TYR A 162 -1.93 -5.27 -10.37
N VAL A 163 -2.12 -3.96 -10.55
CA VAL A 163 -1.61 -2.90 -9.67
C VAL A 163 -2.81 -2.19 -9.04
N LEU A 164 -2.84 -2.14 -7.70
CA LEU A 164 -3.85 -1.43 -6.94
C LEU A 164 -3.18 -0.25 -6.22
N ILE A 165 -3.60 0.96 -6.56
CA ILE A 165 -3.02 2.19 -6.02
C ILE A 165 -4.12 3.07 -5.47
N GLU A 166 -3.95 3.50 -4.21
CA GLU A 166 -4.72 4.60 -3.66
C GLU A 166 -4.23 5.93 -4.23
N HIS A 167 -5.14 6.82 -4.55
CA HIS A 167 -4.84 8.14 -5.10
C HIS A 167 -5.98 9.13 -4.91
N SER A 168 -5.73 10.42 -4.98
CA SER A 168 -6.78 11.44 -4.96
C SER A 168 -7.71 11.32 -6.17
N HIS A 169 -9.00 11.51 -5.96
CA HIS A 169 -10.02 11.38 -6.99
C HIS A 169 -9.72 12.20 -8.27
N ASN A 170 -9.18 13.41 -8.13
CA ASN A 170 -8.82 14.28 -9.23
C ASN A 170 -7.62 13.78 -10.06
N GLN A 171 -6.89 12.78 -9.57
CA GLN A 171 -5.74 12.18 -10.28
C GLN A 171 -6.15 11.04 -11.22
N THR A 172 -7.36 10.50 -11.13
CA THR A 172 -7.81 9.30 -11.88
C THR A 172 -7.55 9.40 -13.37
N LEU A 173 -7.92 10.52 -14.02
CA LEU A 173 -7.78 10.68 -15.46
C LEU A 173 -6.32 10.74 -15.90
N ILE A 174 -5.49 11.49 -15.19
CA ILE A 174 -4.07 11.62 -15.54
C ILE A 174 -3.32 10.29 -15.29
N LEU A 175 -3.66 9.56 -14.24
CA LEU A 175 -3.10 8.24 -13.96
C LEU A 175 -3.50 7.21 -15.02
N LYS A 176 -4.75 7.23 -15.46
CA LYS A 176 -5.23 6.38 -16.56
C LYS A 176 -4.45 6.61 -17.86
N GLU A 177 -4.20 7.87 -18.22
CA GLU A 177 -3.41 8.18 -19.43
C GLU A 177 -1.93 7.82 -19.25
N HIS A 178 -1.36 8.09 -18.09
CA HIS A 178 0.05 7.77 -17.80
C HIS A 178 0.32 6.27 -17.79
N SER A 179 -0.59 5.47 -17.24
CA SER A 179 -0.44 4.01 -17.15
C SER A 179 -0.31 3.32 -18.51
N LYS A 180 -0.91 3.88 -19.55
CA LYS A 180 -0.81 3.36 -20.94
C LYS A 180 0.63 3.27 -21.46
N LYS A 181 1.53 4.16 -21.00
CA LYS A 181 2.96 4.13 -21.35
C LYS A 181 3.66 2.83 -20.94
N TYR A 182 3.09 2.13 -19.98
CA TYR A 182 3.62 0.88 -19.43
C TYR A 182 2.73 -0.33 -19.75
N ASN A 183 1.83 -0.18 -20.75
CA ASN A 183 0.86 -1.22 -21.13
C ASN A 183 -0.08 -1.64 -19.98
N LEU A 184 -0.28 -0.77 -18.98
CA LEU A 184 -1.25 -0.95 -17.93
C LEU A 184 -2.59 -0.36 -18.37
N LYS A 185 -3.68 -1.10 -18.09
CA LYS A 185 -5.05 -0.68 -18.42
C LYS A 185 -5.84 -0.47 -17.15
N LEU A 186 -6.49 0.69 -17.00
CA LEU A 186 -7.42 0.90 -15.92
C LEU A 186 -8.60 -0.08 -16.05
N ILE A 187 -8.79 -0.91 -15.05
CA ILE A 187 -9.90 -1.87 -14.99
C ILE A 187 -11.05 -1.30 -14.16
N LYS A 188 -10.74 -0.69 -13.01
CA LYS A 188 -11.74 -0.16 -12.08
C LYS A 188 -11.16 1.03 -11.31
N SER A 189 -12.03 1.96 -10.96
CA SER A 189 -11.77 3.00 -9.96
C SER A 189 -12.95 3.00 -9.00
N GLU A 190 -12.66 2.94 -7.73
CA GLU A 190 -13.66 2.99 -6.64
C GLU A 190 -13.38 4.22 -5.78
N LYS A 191 -14.42 4.71 -5.10
CA LYS A 191 -14.32 5.69 -4.03
C LYS A 191 -14.56 5.00 -2.69
N ASP A 192 -13.85 5.42 -1.70
CA ASP A 192 -14.10 5.23 -0.28
C ASP A 192 -15.31 6.02 0.21
#